data_5598fe70ca209649b33a3d561e0a304e
#
_entry.id   5598fe70ca209649b33a3d561e0a304e
#
_cell.length_a   1.000
_cell.length_b   1.000
_cell.length_c   1.000
_cell.angle_alpha   90.00
_cell.angle_beta   90.00
_cell.angle_gamma   90.00
#
_symmetry.space_group_name_H-M   'P 1'
#
loop_
_entity.id
_entity.type
_entity.pdbx_description
1 polymer ?
#
loop_
_entity_poly.entity_id
_entity_poly.type
_entity_poly.pdbx_seq_one_letter_code
_entity_poly.pdbx_strand_id
1 'polypeptide(L)'
;MKGSRKSARRARPRFRRVGLACKCSSKAALSLARSLDAALQKRGLPVLFDADTAAALGRPDGLPRERLAREADLVIVVGGDGTLLSVARFAPTSTPVLGINAGVLGFLAGLSRAGALARLDEVLAGEFREERRLRLSVGVTGASRPLRFQALNDAVLNKEALARISTFRVELDSRPVVEFRADGVIVSTPTGSTAYNLSAGGPILHPQLPAVVITPICPHTLSHRPLVVPAETVIGLRLLDPPKSSGGVYLTIDGQEGLPIRPEFAVEIRPAASPVTLLRPPEADHFRNLAEKLNWGT
;
A
#
# COMPACT_ATOMS: atom_id res chain seq x y z
N MET A 1 28.18 15.16 48.81
CA MET A 1 26.96 14.58 48.25
C MET A 1 27.26 14.02 46.87
N LYS A 2 27.40 12.70 46.73
CA LYS A 2 27.69 12.05 45.47
C LYS A 2 26.36 11.77 44.76
N GLY A 3 26.08 12.47 43.66
CA GLY A 3 24.92 12.26 42.83
C GLY A 3 25.05 10.92 42.06
N SER A 4 24.26 9.93 42.41
CA SER A 4 24.10 8.67 41.71
C SER A 4 23.52 8.93 40.33
N ARG A 5 24.35 8.85 39.28
CA ARG A 5 23.89 8.69 37.89
C ARG A 5 23.23 7.33 37.77
N LYS A 6 21.90 7.31 37.84
CA LYS A 6 21.12 6.13 37.45
C LYS A 6 21.44 5.83 35.96
N SER A 7 22.21 4.80 35.73
CA SER A 7 22.37 4.18 34.43
C SER A 7 20.99 3.73 33.95
N ALA A 8 20.40 4.46 33.02
CA ALA A 8 19.17 4.04 32.37
C ALA A 8 19.46 2.71 31.68
N ARG A 9 18.94 1.61 32.20
CA ARG A 9 18.91 0.31 31.55
C ARG A 9 18.24 0.53 30.21
N ARG A 10 19.01 0.52 29.11
CA ARG A 10 18.46 0.54 27.76
C ARG A 10 17.53 -0.66 27.65
N ALA A 11 16.24 -0.40 27.49
CA ALA A 11 15.26 -1.43 27.21
C ALA A 11 15.75 -2.25 26.01
N ARG A 12 15.61 -3.58 26.07
CA ARG A 12 15.98 -4.43 24.92
C ARG A 12 15.11 -4.01 23.74
N PRO A 13 15.68 -3.78 22.55
CA PRO A 13 14.89 -3.40 21.39
C PRO A 13 13.85 -4.48 21.10
N ARG A 14 12.63 -4.07 20.79
CA ARG A 14 11.53 -4.98 20.41
C ARG A 14 11.85 -5.72 19.11
N PHE A 15 12.55 -5.05 18.19
CA PHE A 15 12.91 -5.56 16.87
C PHE A 15 14.40 -5.94 16.84
N ARG A 16 14.69 -7.10 16.24
CA ARG A 16 16.07 -7.67 16.17
C ARG A 16 16.71 -7.50 14.81
N ARG A 17 15.90 -7.47 13.72
CA ARG A 17 16.34 -7.28 12.34
C ARG A 17 15.46 -6.22 11.69
N VAL A 18 16.07 -5.19 11.14
CA VAL A 18 15.37 -4.09 10.50
C VAL A 18 15.56 -4.18 8.99
N GLY A 19 14.45 -4.27 8.25
CA GLY A 19 14.44 -4.12 6.81
C GLY A 19 14.47 -2.63 6.44
N LEU A 20 15.27 -2.24 5.46
CA LEU A 20 15.35 -0.87 4.95
C LEU A 20 15.17 -0.86 3.44
N ALA A 21 14.14 -0.16 2.98
CA ALA A 21 13.85 0.09 1.57
C ALA A 21 13.74 1.59 1.33
N CYS A 22 14.21 2.10 0.19
CA CYS A 22 14.10 3.52 -0.11
C CYS A 22 13.75 3.81 -1.57
N LYS A 23 13.27 5.04 -1.83
CA LYS A 23 13.10 5.57 -3.18
C LYS A 23 14.46 5.97 -3.75
N CYS A 24 15.10 5.06 -4.50
CA CYS A 24 16.47 5.24 -5.01
C CYS A 24 16.63 6.40 -6.00
N SER A 25 15.54 6.84 -6.67
CA SER A 25 15.57 8.02 -7.53
C SER A 25 15.64 9.36 -6.76
N SER A 26 15.52 9.33 -5.42
CA SER A 26 15.56 10.53 -4.56
C SER A 26 16.87 10.60 -3.77
N LYS A 27 17.70 11.61 -4.06
CA LYS A 27 18.94 11.86 -3.28
C LYS A 27 18.66 12.05 -1.79
N ALA A 28 17.54 12.71 -1.45
CA ALA A 28 17.13 12.93 -0.06
C ALA A 28 16.79 11.60 0.65
N ALA A 29 16.07 10.70 -0.02
CA ALA A 29 15.73 9.39 0.52
C ALA A 29 16.98 8.51 0.70
N LEU A 30 17.89 8.49 -0.26
CA LEU A 30 19.17 7.77 -0.16
C LEU A 30 20.05 8.29 0.98
N SER A 31 20.16 9.62 1.12
CA SER A 31 20.91 10.22 2.23
C SER A 31 20.32 9.83 3.59
N LEU A 32 19.01 9.85 3.73
CA LEU A 32 18.33 9.45 4.96
C LEU A 32 18.49 7.95 5.23
N ALA A 33 18.40 7.10 4.19
CA ALA A 33 18.61 5.65 4.31
C ALA A 33 20.03 5.33 4.82
N ARG A 34 21.06 6.02 4.32
CA ARG A 34 22.45 5.89 4.83
C ARG A 34 22.56 6.30 6.30
N SER A 35 21.88 7.37 6.70
CA SER A 35 21.91 7.84 8.09
C SER A 35 21.19 6.86 9.03
N LEU A 36 20.06 6.30 8.59
CA LEU A 36 19.33 5.27 9.33
C LEU A 36 20.14 3.97 9.45
N ASP A 37 20.77 3.50 8.37
CA ASP A 37 21.66 2.34 8.39
C ASP A 37 22.76 2.54 9.43
N ALA A 38 23.50 3.65 9.37
CA ALA A 38 24.57 3.95 10.33
C ALA A 38 24.03 4.02 11.78
N ALA A 39 22.85 4.59 11.98
CA ALA A 39 22.23 4.70 13.30
C ALA A 39 21.78 3.34 13.86
N LEU A 40 21.29 2.43 13.01
CA LEU A 40 20.89 1.07 13.38
C LEU A 40 22.13 0.21 13.69
N GLN A 41 23.17 0.29 12.85
CA GLN A 41 24.43 -0.42 13.08
C GLN A 41 25.09 -0.01 14.40
N LYS A 42 25.11 1.30 14.75
CA LYS A 42 25.60 1.78 16.05
C LYS A 42 24.83 1.20 17.25
N ARG A 43 23.62 0.70 17.03
CA ARG A 43 22.80 0.02 18.05
C ARG A 43 22.96 -1.50 18.04
N GLY A 44 23.83 -2.03 17.15
CA GLY A 44 24.07 -3.47 16.99
C GLY A 44 22.91 -4.22 16.33
N LEU A 45 22.05 -3.51 15.57
CA LEU A 45 20.92 -4.11 14.87
C LEU A 45 21.31 -4.47 13.44
N PRO A 46 21.15 -5.75 13.02
CA PRO A 46 21.31 -6.16 11.63
C PRO A 46 20.29 -5.45 10.73
N VAL A 47 20.78 -4.91 9.60
CA VAL A 47 19.96 -4.25 8.60
C VAL A 47 19.93 -5.09 7.33
N LEU A 48 18.73 -5.42 6.89
CA LEU A 48 18.44 -6.06 5.59
C LEU A 48 18.01 -4.97 4.60
N PHE A 49 18.42 -5.10 3.34
CA PHE A 49 18.08 -4.11 2.31
C PHE A 49 17.26 -4.77 1.19
N ASP A 50 16.32 -4.03 0.60
CA ASP A 50 15.81 -4.45 -0.70
C ASP A 50 16.88 -4.28 -1.80
N ALA A 51 16.73 -5.01 -2.91
CA ALA A 51 17.75 -5.09 -3.95
C ALA A 51 18.15 -3.70 -4.50
N ASP A 52 17.16 -2.84 -4.74
CA ASP A 52 17.38 -1.49 -5.27
C ASP A 52 18.16 -0.62 -4.27
N THR A 53 17.76 -0.66 -2.99
CA THR A 53 18.42 0.10 -1.91
C THR A 53 19.83 -0.41 -1.67
N ALA A 54 20.04 -1.73 -1.65
CA ALA A 54 21.36 -2.34 -1.51
C ALA A 54 22.31 -1.88 -2.62
N ALA A 55 21.90 -1.98 -3.87
CA ALA A 55 22.68 -1.53 -5.02
C ALA A 55 23.02 -0.03 -4.92
N ALA A 56 22.04 0.82 -4.58
CA ALA A 56 22.25 2.27 -4.46
C ALA A 56 23.15 2.67 -3.27
N LEU A 57 23.27 1.82 -2.25
CA LEU A 57 24.15 2.00 -1.09
C LEU A 57 25.50 1.29 -1.24
N GLY A 58 25.75 0.55 -2.32
CA GLY A 58 26.96 -0.25 -2.55
C GLY A 58 27.05 -1.48 -1.64
N ARG A 59 25.88 -2.08 -1.28
CA ARG A 59 25.79 -3.30 -0.48
C ARG A 59 25.59 -4.52 -1.38
N PRO A 60 26.29 -5.66 -1.13
CA PRO A 60 26.18 -6.85 -1.99
C PRO A 60 24.86 -7.64 -1.77
N ASP A 61 24.27 -7.57 -0.58
CA ASP A 61 23.24 -8.51 -0.12
C ASP A 61 21.82 -7.90 -0.17
N GLY A 62 21.36 -7.52 -1.38
CA GLY A 62 19.99 -7.04 -1.59
C GLY A 62 18.97 -8.17 -1.72
N LEU A 63 17.82 -8.02 -1.09
CA LEU A 63 16.72 -8.98 -1.13
C LEU A 63 15.58 -8.50 -2.02
N PRO A 64 14.82 -9.40 -2.67
CA PRO A 64 13.50 -9.04 -3.19
C PRO A 64 12.61 -8.46 -2.07
N ARG A 65 11.77 -7.45 -2.37
CA ARG A 65 10.92 -6.78 -1.36
C ARG A 65 10.02 -7.75 -0.58
N GLU A 66 9.53 -8.78 -1.24
CA GLU A 66 8.76 -9.84 -0.60
C GLU A 66 9.59 -10.59 0.47
N ARG A 67 10.83 -10.93 0.16
CA ARG A 67 11.74 -11.59 1.11
C ARG A 67 12.13 -10.65 2.25
N LEU A 68 12.47 -9.41 1.92
CA LEU A 68 12.77 -8.38 2.92
C LEU A 68 11.64 -8.26 3.95
N ALA A 69 10.39 -8.17 3.48
CA ALA A 69 9.24 -8.00 4.35
C ALA A 69 8.95 -9.23 5.23
N ARG A 70 9.35 -10.42 4.80
CA ARG A 70 9.17 -11.67 5.57
C ARG A 70 10.32 -11.95 6.54
N GLU A 71 11.54 -11.53 6.23
CA GLU A 71 12.72 -11.83 7.03
C GLU A 71 13.02 -10.77 8.10
N ALA A 72 12.49 -9.56 7.95
CA ALA A 72 12.63 -8.49 8.92
C ALA A 72 11.58 -8.59 10.04
N ASP A 73 11.91 -8.06 11.22
CA ASP A 73 10.98 -7.90 12.34
C ASP A 73 10.29 -6.53 12.29
N LEU A 74 10.89 -5.57 11.59
CA LEU A 74 10.37 -4.23 11.29
C LEU A 74 10.88 -3.83 9.92
N VAL A 75 10.04 -3.25 9.06
CA VAL A 75 10.50 -2.64 7.82
C VAL A 75 10.36 -1.13 7.89
N ILE A 76 11.43 -0.41 7.63
CA ILE A 76 11.46 1.04 7.48
C ILE A 76 11.53 1.35 5.98
N VAL A 77 10.57 2.11 5.50
CA VAL A 77 10.49 2.52 4.09
C VAL A 77 10.70 4.03 3.99
N VAL A 78 11.75 4.44 3.29
CA VAL A 78 12.09 5.86 3.09
C VAL A 78 11.66 6.30 1.70
N GLY A 79 10.55 7.03 1.61
CA GLY A 79 10.00 7.46 0.32
C GLY A 79 8.60 8.02 0.44
N GLY A 80 7.87 8.05 -0.67
CA GLY A 80 6.43 8.38 -0.68
C GLY A 80 5.56 7.12 -0.55
N ASP A 81 4.23 7.33 -0.61
CA ASP A 81 3.24 6.26 -0.47
C ASP A 81 3.46 5.11 -1.47
N GLY A 82 3.80 5.39 -2.73
CA GLY A 82 4.09 4.36 -3.73
C GLY A 82 5.26 3.44 -3.35
N THR A 83 6.33 3.98 -2.74
CA THR A 83 7.45 3.16 -2.24
C THR A 83 7.00 2.30 -1.06
N LEU A 84 6.16 2.85 -0.18
CA LEU A 84 5.62 2.11 0.95
C LEU A 84 4.73 0.97 0.47
N LEU A 85 3.81 1.21 -0.46
CA LEU A 85 2.92 0.19 -1.04
C LEU A 85 3.70 -0.98 -1.61
N SER A 86 4.80 -0.71 -2.34
CA SER A 86 5.61 -1.74 -3.00
C SER A 86 6.28 -2.74 -2.04
N VAL A 87 6.37 -2.40 -0.77
CA VAL A 87 6.92 -3.28 0.29
C VAL A 87 5.79 -3.78 1.19
N ALA A 88 4.92 -2.88 1.66
CA ALA A 88 3.91 -3.18 2.66
C ALA A 88 2.92 -4.26 2.20
N ARG A 89 2.57 -4.31 0.91
CA ARG A 89 1.67 -5.34 0.38
C ARG A 89 2.17 -6.78 0.58
N PHE A 90 3.47 -7.00 0.80
CA PHE A 90 4.06 -8.31 1.08
C PHE A 90 4.28 -8.57 2.56
N ALA A 91 4.19 -7.54 3.41
CA ALA A 91 4.50 -7.68 4.83
C ALA A 91 3.47 -8.56 5.54
N PRO A 92 3.90 -9.61 6.27
CA PRO A 92 3.01 -10.32 7.17
C PRO A 92 2.56 -9.39 8.31
N THR A 93 1.43 -9.70 8.94
CA THR A 93 0.90 -8.89 10.05
C THR A 93 1.89 -8.73 11.20
N SER A 94 2.75 -9.73 11.41
CA SER A 94 3.80 -9.72 12.44
C SER A 94 4.97 -8.79 12.14
N THR A 95 5.12 -8.33 10.90
CA THR A 95 6.18 -7.42 10.48
C THR A 95 5.60 -6.03 10.24
N PRO A 96 5.61 -5.15 11.23
CA PRO A 96 5.12 -3.79 11.06
C PRO A 96 6.00 -3.00 10.07
N VAL A 97 5.34 -2.09 9.36
CA VAL A 97 6.00 -1.22 8.37
C VAL A 97 5.90 0.23 8.83
N LEU A 98 7.04 0.90 8.90
CA LEU A 98 7.14 2.34 9.16
C LEU A 98 7.48 3.08 7.88
N GLY A 99 6.58 3.94 7.41
CA GLY A 99 6.86 4.87 6.33
C GLY A 99 7.52 6.15 6.84
N ILE A 100 8.62 6.56 6.21
CA ILE A 100 9.28 7.84 6.46
C ILE A 100 9.28 8.63 5.16
N ASN A 101 8.66 9.80 5.19
CA ASN A 101 8.60 10.65 4.01
C ASN A 101 9.87 11.50 3.88
N ALA A 102 10.51 11.39 2.71
CA ALA A 102 11.67 12.20 2.37
C ALA A 102 11.34 13.54 1.67
N GLY A 103 10.06 13.81 1.43
CA GLY A 103 9.54 15.00 0.75
C GLY A 103 8.22 15.47 1.35
N VAL A 104 7.17 15.62 0.51
CA VAL A 104 5.83 16.01 0.97
C VAL A 104 5.15 14.82 1.65
N LEU A 105 4.65 15.00 2.87
CA LEU A 105 4.00 13.96 3.67
C LEU A 105 2.81 13.34 2.90
N GLY A 106 2.79 12.02 2.76
CA GLY A 106 1.69 11.24 2.18
C GLY A 106 0.62 10.85 3.20
N PHE A 107 -0.32 10.02 2.78
CA PHE A 107 -1.35 9.46 3.67
C PHE A 107 -0.82 8.28 4.50
N LEU A 108 0.19 7.56 3.99
CA LEU A 108 0.69 6.32 4.58
C LEU A 108 1.97 6.50 5.42
N ALA A 109 2.76 7.54 5.18
CA ALA A 109 3.98 7.77 5.94
C ALA A 109 3.65 8.17 7.40
N GLY A 110 4.37 7.57 8.36
CA GLY A 110 4.22 7.83 9.79
C GLY A 110 5.12 8.96 10.29
N LEU A 111 6.29 9.17 9.66
CA LEU A 111 7.26 10.17 10.08
C LEU A 111 7.72 11.05 8.92
N SER A 112 8.08 12.27 9.24
CA SER A 112 8.86 13.15 8.37
C SER A 112 10.35 12.81 8.43
N ARG A 113 11.11 13.33 7.46
CA ARG A 113 12.58 13.22 7.45
C ARG A 113 13.22 13.73 8.76
N ALA A 114 12.75 14.85 9.29
CA ALA A 114 13.28 15.44 10.52
C ALA A 114 13.01 14.55 11.75
N GLY A 115 11.83 13.91 11.81
CA GLY A 115 11.46 13.02 12.91
C GLY A 115 12.13 11.63 12.87
N ALA A 116 12.63 11.20 11.70
CA ALA A 116 13.08 9.85 11.50
C ALA A 116 14.19 9.40 12.46
N LEU A 117 15.28 10.16 12.54
CA LEU A 117 16.42 9.83 13.43
C LEU A 117 16.14 10.22 14.89
N ALA A 118 15.42 11.31 15.12
CA ALA A 118 15.10 11.78 16.48
C ALA A 118 14.25 10.77 17.26
N ARG A 119 13.32 10.08 16.56
CA ARG A 119 12.39 9.14 17.17
C ARG A 119 12.73 7.66 16.93
N LEU A 120 13.92 7.38 16.40
CA LEU A 120 14.31 6.00 16.09
C LEU A 120 14.31 5.09 17.34
N ASP A 121 14.74 5.61 18.48
CA ASP A 121 14.74 4.84 19.73
C ASP A 121 13.33 4.51 20.22
N GLU A 122 12.37 5.43 20.09
CA GLU A 122 10.94 5.20 20.38
C GLU A 122 10.35 4.13 19.46
N VAL A 123 10.68 4.18 18.17
CA VAL A 123 10.27 3.16 17.20
C VAL A 123 10.80 1.79 17.60
N LEU A 124 12.09 1.69 17.90
CA LEU A 124 12.76 0.44 18.27
C LEU A 124 12.29 -0.09 19.64
N ALA A 125 11.86 0.77 20.55
CA ALA A 125 11.24 0.40 21.82
C ALA A 125 9.79 -0.09 21.65
N GLY A 126 9.17 0.13 20.48
CA GLY A 126 7.77 -0.23 20.22
C GLY A 126 6.76 0.76 20.76
N GLU A 127 7.14 2.02 20.96
CA GLU A 127 6.29 3.09 21.50
C GLU A 127 5.36 3.70 20.45
N PHE A 128 5.37 3.17 19.22
CA PHE A 128 4.50 3.57 18.13
C PHE A 128 3.21 2.74 18.13
N ARG A 129 2.10 3.38 17.71
CA ARG A 129 0.79 2.73 17.56
C ARG A 129 0.80 1.83 16.32
N GLU A 130 0.31 0.60 16.45
CA GLU A 130 0.08 -0.32 15.35
C GLU A 130 -1.32 -0.08 14.76
N GLU A 131 -1.36 0.22 13.47
CA GLU A 131 -2.61 0.32 12.72
C GLU A 131 -2.71 -0.82 11.71
N ARG A 132 -3.72 -1.66 11.89
CA ARG A 132 -4.03 -2.73 10.94
C ARG A 132 -4.77 -2.15 9.72
N ARG A 133 -4.30 -2.49 8.52
CA ARG A 133 -4.87 -2.04 7.26
C ARG A 133 -5.35 -3.24 6.46
N LEU A 134 -6.61 -3.17 6.00
CA LEU A 134 -7.18 -4.16 5.10
C LEU A 134 -6.30 -4.27 3.86
N ARG A 135 -6.15 -5.48 3.36
CA ARG A 135 -5.47 -5.81 2.11
C ARG A 135 -6.39 -6.69 1.27
N LEU A 136 -6.36 -6.51 -0.04
CA LEU A 136 -7.09 -7.35 -0.99
C LEU A 136 -6.20 -8.47 -1.50
N SER A 137 -6.79 -9.65 -1.66
CA SER A 137 -6.25 -10.76 -2.44
C SER A 137 -6.98 -10.76 -3.79
N VAL A 138 -6.22 -10.65 -4.86
CA VAL A 138 -6.74 -10.59 -6.24
C VAL A 138 -6.32 -11.84 -6.97
N GLY A 139 -7.28 -12.66 -7.38
CA GLY A 139 -7.11 -13.87 -8.17
C GLY A 139 -7.50 -13.63 -9.62
N VAL A 140 -6.72 -14.12 -10.57
CA VAL A 140 -7.07 -14.13 -12.00
C VAL A 140 -7.05 -15.57 -12.51
N THR A 141 -8.18 -16.00 -13.08
CA THR A 141 -8.35 -17.32 -13.71
C THR A 141 -8.68 -17.16 -15.19
N GLY A 142 -8.59 -18.24 -15.97
CA GLY A 142 -8.74 -18.21 -17.44
C GLY A 142 -7.42 -17.97 -18.18
N ALA A 143 -6.35 -17.55 -17.51
CA ALA A 143 -4.99 -17.55 -18.04
C ALA A 143 -4.40 -18.97 -18.03
N SER A 144 -3.24 -19.16 -18.67
CA SER A 144 -2.54 -20.47 -18.73
C SER A 144 -2.26 -21.06 -17.33
N ARG A 145 -2.15 -20.22 -16.34
CA ARG A 145 -2.08 -20.59 -14.91
C ARG A 145 -2.81 -19.56 -14.07
N PRO A 146 -3.42 -19.94 -12.94
CA PRO A 146 -3.98 -18.98 -12.01
C PRO A 146 -2.92 -18.00 -11.49
N LEU A 147 -3.24 -16.71 -11.46
CA LEU A 147 -2.37 -15.67 -10.92
C LEU A 147 -2.97 -15.14 -9.62
N ARG A 148 -2.10 -14.71 -8.70
CA ARG A 148 -2.52 -14.11 -7.43
C ARG A 148 -1.67 -12.90 -7.10
N PHE A 149 -2.34 -11.84 -6.63
CA PHE A 149 -1.73 -10.58 -6.25
C PHE A 149 -2.26 -10.12 -4.90
N GLN A 150 -1.56 -9.16 -4.30
CA GLN A 150 -1.98 -8.49 -3.07
C GLN A 150 -2.02 -6.99 -3.32
N ALA A 151 -3.10 -6.34 -2.92
CA ALA A 151 -3.25 -4.88 -3.00
C ALA A 151 -3.48 -4.28 -1.62
N LEU A 152 -2.82 -3.19 -1.31
CA LEU A 152 -3.08 -2.38 -0.11
C LEU A 152 -4.02 -1.22 -0.41
N ASN A 153 -3.94 -0.64 -1.61
CA ASN A 153 -4.86 0.38 -2.07
C ASN A 153 -6.01 -0.20 -2.90
N ASP A 154 -5.71 -0.70 -4.09
CA ASP A 154 -6.74 -1.03 -5.07
C ASP A 154 -6.33 -2.07 -6.11
N ALA A 155 -7.34 -2.68 -6.71
CA ALA A 155 -7.27 -3.43 -7.95
C ALA A 155 -8.16 -2.72 -8.98
N VAL A 156 -7.60 -2.40 -10.14
CA VAL A 156 -8.26 -1.58 -11.15
C VAL A 156 -8.27 -2.29 -12.49
N LEU A 157 -9.46 -2.52 -13.05
CA LEU A 157 -9.61 -2.80 -14.47
C LEU A 157 -9.76 -1.47 -15.20
N ASN A 158 -8.87 -1.17 -16.13
CA ASN A 158 -8.92 0.06 -16.91
C ASN A 158 -8.57 -0.20 -18.38
N LYS A 159 -9.26 0.47 -19.28
CA LYS A 159 -8.92 0.44 -20.69
C LYS A 159 -7.62 1.20 -20.96
N GLU A 160 -6.91 0.85 -22.01
CA GLU A 160 -5.83 1.68 -22.54
C GLU A 160 -6.36 3.03 -23.05
N ALA A 161 -5.49 4.03 -23.07
CA ALA A 161 -5.85 5.42 -23.40
C ALA A 161 -6.59 5.55 -24.75
N LEU A 162 -6.21 4.79 -25.77
CA LEU A 162 -6.81 4.83 -27.09
C LEU A 162 -7.92 3.79 -27.32
N ALA A 163 -8.19 2.91 -26.34
CA ALA A 163 -9.22 1.92 -26.46
C ALA A 163 -10.61 2.53 -26.33
N ARG A 164 -11.58 1.95 -27.05
CA ARG A 164 -13.00 2.28 -26.87
C ARG A 164 -13.50 1.77 -25.54
N ILE A 165 -14.59 2.35 -25.08
CA ILE A 165 -15.29 1.95 -23.85
C ILE A 165 -15.63 0.47 -23.88
N SER A 166 -15.43 -0.17 -22.72
CA SER A 166 -15.69 -1.57 -22.48
C SER A 166 -16.91 -1.78 -21.60
N THR A 167 -17.51 -2.95 -21.67
CA THR A 167 -18.59 -3.38 -20.79
C THR A 167 -18.02 -4.26 -19.69
N PHE A 168 -18.24 -3.84 -18.44
CA PHE A 168 -17.82 -4.57 -17.25
C PHE A 168 -19.06 -5.13 -16.53
N ARG A 169 -18.94 -6.35 -16.00
CA ARG A 169 -19.89 -6.94 -15.06
C ARG A 169 -19.24 -7.03 -13.69
N VAL A 170 -19.98 -6.61 -12.68
CA VAL A 170 -19.63 -6.79 -11.27
C VAL A 170 -20.54 -7.85 -10.66
N GLU A 171 -19.91 -8.79 -9.99
CA GLU A 171 -20.57 -9.88 -9.26
C GLU A 171 -20.24 -9.72 -7.77
N LEU A 172 -21.23 -9.94 -6.89
CA LEU A 172 -21.04 -10.01 -5.43
C LEU A 172 -21.48 -11.39 -4.97
N ASP A 173 -20.58 -12.11 -4.29
CA ASP A 173 -20.80 -13.47 -3.83
C ASP A 173 -21.34 -14.39 -4.94
N SER A 174 -20.71 -14.30 -6.11
CA SER A 174 -21.05 -15.05 -7.34
C SER A 174 -22.41 -14.68 -7.96
N ARG A 175 -23.07 -13.59 -7.53
CA ARG A 175 -24.32 -13.11 -8.11
C ARG A 175 -24.04 -11.86 -8.96
N PRO A 176 -24.44 -11.82 -10.23
CA PRO A 176 -24.36 -10.60 -11.04
C PRO A 176 -25.20 -9.49 -10.40
N VAL A 177 -24.59 -8.32 -10.19
CA VAL A 177 -25.27 -7.17 -9.56
C VAL A 177 -25.48 -6.04 -10.56
N VAL A 178 -24.45 -5.75 -11.36
CA VAL A 178 -24.51 -4.64 -12.30
C VAL A 178 -23.61 -4.89 -13.51
N GLU A 179 -24.09 -4.43 -14.67
CA GLU A 179 -23.30 -4.30 -15.90
C GLU A 179 -23.31 -2.84 -16.32
N PHE A 180 -22.14 -2.33 -16.71
CA PHE A 180 -22.04 -0.95 -17.15
C PHE A 180 -20.91 -0.76 -18.18
N ARG A 181 -21.08 0.25 -19.01
CA ARG A 181 -20.07 0.73 -19.95
C ARG A 181 -19.28 1.86 -19.31
N ALA A 182 -17.96 1.69 -19.23
CA ALA A 182 -17.08 2.65 -18.57
C ALA A 182 -15.66 2.57 -19.13
N ASP A 183 -14.80 3.48 -18.72
CA ASP A 183 -13.37 3.39 -18.95
C ASP A 183 -12.73 2.29 -18.09
N GLY A 184 -13.33 2.01 -16.92
CA GLY A 184 -12.84 0.99 -16.02
C GLY A 184 -13.66 0.85 -14.75
N VAL A 185 -13.14 0.06 -13.82
CA VAL A 185 -13.69 -0.15 -12.48
C VAL A 185 -12.57 -0.30 -11.46
N ILE A 186 -12.70 0.37 -10.33
CA ILE A 186 -11.78 0.31 -9.18
C ILE A 186 -12.45 -0.51 -8.09
N VAL A 187 -11.71 -1.44 -7.49
CA VAL A 187 -12.05 -2.06 -6.21
C VAL A 187 -11.00 -1.63 -5.20
N SER A 188 -11.39 -0.80 -4.25
CA SER A 188 -10.46 -0.13 -3.35
C SER A 188 -10.71 -0.49 -1.89
N THR A 189 -9.63 -0.64 -1.13
CA THR A 189 -9.64 -0.70 0.33
C THR A 189 -9.95 0.68 0.93
N PRO A 190 -10.24 0.78 2.22
CA PRO A 190 -10.30 2.07 2.90
C PRO A 190 -8.99 2.87 2.81
N THR A 191 -7.84 2.19 2.81
CA THR A 191 -6.54 2.83 2.62
C THR A 191 -6.43 3.46 1.23
N GLY A 192 -6.84 2.76 0.18
CA GLY A 192 -6.84 3.24 -1.20
C GLY A 192 -7.96 4.24 -1.52
N SER A 193 -8.95 4.41 -0.62
CA SER A 193 -10.06 5.33 -0.85
C SER A 193 -9.63 6.78 -1.08
N THR A 194 -8.47 7.17 -0.58
CA THR A 194 -7.84 8.49 -0.79
C THR A 194 -6.88 8.54 -1.98
N ALA A 195 -6.73 7.44 -2.73
CA ALA A 195 -5.88 7.33 -3.92
C ALA A 195 -6.71 7.45 -5.22
N TYR A 196 -6.55 6.52 -6.15
CA TYR A 196 -7.24 6.58 -7.45
C TYR A 196 -8.77 6.56 -7.31
N ASN A 197 -9.29 5.85 -6.32
CA ASN A 197 -10.72 5.87 -5.96
C ASN A 197 -11.24 7.31 -5.78
N LEU A 198 -10.52 8.17 -5.06
CA LEU A 198 -10.93 9.57 -4.84
C LEU A 198 -10.98 10.35 -6.15
N SER A 199 -9.97 10.18 -7.02
CA SER A 199 -9.93 10.83 -8.33
C SER A 199 -11.07 10.38 -9.26
N ALA A 200 -11.55 9.14 -9.08
CA ALA A 200 -12.70 8.61 -9.83
C ALA A 200 -14.07 8.97 -9.20
N GLY A 201 -14.10 9.80 -8.16
CA GLY A 201 -15.32 10.24 -7.49
C GLY A 201 -15.88 9.25 -6.45
N GLY A 202 -15.07 8.29 -6.01
CA GLY A 202 -15.42 7.38 -4.91
C GLY A 202 -15.37 8.07 -3.54
N PRO A 203 -16.08 7.54 -2.52
CA PRO A 203 -16.10 8.09 -1.18
C PRO A 203 -14.75 7.84 -0.46
N ILE A 204 -14.43 8.72 0.48
CA ILE A 204 -13.34 8.51 1.44
C ILE A 204 -13.86 7.60 2.56
N LEU A 205 -13.15 6.51 2.81
CA LEU A 205 -13.44 5.59 3.89
C LEU A 205 -12.41 5.75 5.02
N HIS A 206 -12.90 5.70 6.27
CA HIS A 206 -11.97 5.65 7.41
C HIS A 206 -11.10 4.38 7.33
N PRO A 207 -9.77 4.45 7.53
CA PRO A 207 -8.86 3.34 7.31
C PRO A 207 -9.15 2.05 8.10
N GLN A 208 -9.88 2.15 9.20
CA GLN A 208 -10.26 1.02 10.05
C GLN A 208 -11.66 0.46 9.73
N LEU A 209 -12.37 1.03 8.76
CA LEU A 209 -13.68 0.54 8.38
C LEU A 209 -13.55 -0.81 7.69
N PRO A 210 -14.29 -1.86 8.13
CA PRO A 210 -14.28 -3.16 7.46
C PRO A 210 -15.19 -3.13 6.21
N ALA A 211 -14.76 -2.39 5.18
CA ALA A 211 -15.50 -2.21 3.94
C ALA A 211 -14.57 -2.15 2.73
N VAL A 212 -15.12 -2.34 1.55
CA VAL A 212 -14.46 -2.18 0.25
C VAL A 212 -15.37 -1.30 -0.61
N VAL A 213 -14.80 -0.45 -1.44
CA VAL A 213 -15.56 0.37 -2.37
C VAL A 213 -15.30 -0.05 -3.81
N ILE A 214 -16.37 -0.13 -4.61
CA ILE A 214 -16.36 -0.42 -6.03
C ILE A 214 -16.75 0.87 -6.75
N THR A 215 -15.84 1.44 -7.52
CA THR A 215 -16.04 2.75 -8.18
C THR A 215 -15.88 2.60 -9.69
N PRO A 216 -16.92 2.84 -10.49
CA PRO A 216 -16.82 2.93 -11.94
C PRO A 216 -15.95 4.14 -12.35
N ILE A 217 -15.12 3.99 -13.39
CA ILE A 217 -14.31 5.08 -13.96
C ILE A 217 -15.02 5.61 -15.18
N CYS A 218 -15.43 6.87 -15.17
CA CYS A 218 -16.14 7.55 -16.26
C CYS A 218 -17.28 6.71 -16.86
N PRO A 219 -18.26 6.24 -16.07
CA PRO A 219 -19.38 5.45 -16.59
C PRO A 219 -20.26 6.29 -17.53
N HIS A 220 -20.75 5.66 -18.61
CA HIS A 220 -21.61 6.33 -19.59
C HIS A 220 -23.02 6.65 -19.10
N THR A 221 -23.40 6.17 -17.94
CA THR A 221 -24.71 6.37 -17.35
C THR A 221 -24.57 7.03 -15.98
N LEU A 222 -25.26 8.13 -15.78
CA LEU A 222 -25.20 8.91 -14.53
C LEU A 222 -25.77 8.17 -13.31
N SER A 223 -26.52 7.08 -13.53
CA SER A 223 -27.07 6.25 -12.46
C SER A 223 -26.05 5.36 -11.76
N HIS A 224 -24.91 5.06 -12.40
CA HIS A 224 -23.88 4.23 -11.79
C HIS A 224 -23.06 5.05 -10.79
N ARG A 225 -23.21 4.71 -9.52
CA ARG A 225 -22.53 5.34 -8.39
C ARG A 225 -21.55 4.36 -7.74
N PRO A 226 -20.52 4.87 -7.06
CA PRO A 226 -19.68 4.02 -6.23
C PRO A 226 -20.53 3.24 -5.21
N LEU A 227 -20.22 1.96 -5.04
CA LEU A 227 -20.88 1.06 -4.11
C LEU A 227 -19.92 0.66 -3.00
N VAL A 228 -20.33 0.84 -1.75
CA VAL A 228 -19.59 0.37 -0.57
C VAL A 228 -20.21 -0.95 -0.12
N VAL A 229 -19.36 -1.97 0.05
CA VAL A 229 -19.79 -3.31 0.48
C VAL A 229 -18.96 -3.75 1.70
N PRO A 230 -19.47 -4.69 2.52
CA PRO A 230 -18.70 -5.30 3.60
C PRO A 230 -17.38 -5.89 3.09
N ALA A 231 -16.34 -5.83 3.92
CA ALA A 231 -15.01 -6.26 3.50
C ALA A 231 -14.93 -7.74 3.11
N GLU A 232 -15.75 -8.59 3.73
CA GLU A 232 -15.83 -10.05 3.50
C GLU A 232 -16.47 -10.43 2.16
N THR A 233 -17.14 -9.49 1.49
CA THR A 233 -17.80 -9.74 0.19
C THR A 233 -16.77 -10.18 -0.86
N VAL A 234 -17.07 -11.25 -1.56
CA VAL A 234 -16.28 -11.71 -2.71
C VAL A 234 -16.73 -10.95 -3.95
N ILE A 235 -15.84 -10.17 -4.54
CA ILE A 235 -16.13 -9.33 -5.71
C ILE A 235 -15.58 -10.01 -6.96
N GLY A 236 -16.45 -10.33 -7.91
CA GLY A 236 -16.10 -10.80 -9.25
C GLY A 236 -16.13 -9.67 -10.25
N LEU A 237 -15.13 -9.57 -11.11
CA LEU A 237 -15.10 -8.64 -12.23
C LEU A 237 -14.92 -9.42 -13.54
N ARG A 238 -15.76 -9.09 -14.54
CA ARG A 238 -15.72 -9.66 -15.89
C ARG A 238 -15.65 -8.56 -16.93
N LEU A 239 -14.83 -8.76 -17.93
CA LEU A 239 -14.87 -7.99 -19.17
C LEU A 239 -15.80 -8.71 -20.15
N LEU A 240 -16.93 -8.08 -20.52
CA LEU A 240 -17.91 -8.70 -21.43
C LEU A 240 -17.59 -8.41 -22.90
N ASP A 241 -17.33 -7.14 -23.20
CA ASP A 241 -16.99 -6.69 -24.55
C ASP A 241 -15.57 -6.08 -24.53
N PRO A 242 -14.60 -6.72 -25.20
CA PRO A 242 -13.28 -6.11 -25.37
C PRO A 242 -13.40 -4.90 -26.31
N PRO A 243 -12.48 -3.91 -26.19
CA PRO A 243 -12.44 -2.80 -27.13
C PRO A 243 -12.26 -3.32 -28.57
N LYS A 244 -13.10 -2.87 -29.50
CA LYS A 244 -13.02 -3.23 -30.95
C LYS A 244 -11.86 -2.57 -31.68
N SER A 245 -11.10 -1.70 -31.00
CA SER A 245 -9.92 -1.01 -31.55
C SER A 245 -8.63 -1.56 -30.95
N SER A 246 -7.49 -1.26 -31.58
CA SER A 246 -6.17 -1.56 -31.01
C SER A 246 -6.04 -0.92 -29.62
N GLY A 247 -6.01 -1.76 -28.60
CA GLY A 247 -5.95 -1.37 -27.19
C GLY A 247 -6.74 -2.38 -26.35
N GLY A 248 -6.21 -2.69 -25.16
CA GLY A 248 -6.74 -3.69 -24.26
C GLY A 248 -7.38 -3.10 -23.00
N VAL A 249 -7.82 -4.00 -22.14
CA VAL A 249 -8.13 -3.70 -20.74
C VAL A 249 -7.02 -4.31 -19.89
N TYR A 250 -6.54 -3.56 -18.92
CA TYR A 250 -5.49 -4.00 -17.99
C TYR A 250 -6.04 -4.06 -16.57
N LEU A 251 -5.65 -5.10 -15.87
CA LEU A 251 -5.74 -5.14 -14.41
C LEU A 251 -4.45 -4.53 -13.85
N THR A 252 -4.57 -3.52 -13.02
CA THR A 252 -3.44 -2.96 -12.26
C THR A 252 -3.66 -3.12 -10.76
N ILE A 253 -2.58 -3.38 -10.03
CA ILE A 253 -2.56 -3.60 -8.59
C ILE A 253 -1.72 -2.51 -7.94
N ASP A 254 -2.34 -1.67 -7.09
CA ASP A 254 -1.70 -0.51 -6.43
C ASP A 254 -0.98 0.43 -7.44
N GLY A 255 -1.38 0.42 -8.73
CA GLY A 255 -0.70 1.15 -9.79
C GLY A 255 0.74 0.71 -10.08
N GLN A 256 1.18 -0.48 -9.63
CA GLN A 256 2.58 -0.93 -9.71
C GLN A 256 2.78 -2.19 -10.55
N GLU A 257 1.83 -3.08 -10.55
CA GLU A 257 1.84 -4.28 -11.37
C GLU A 257 0.62 -4.27 -12.28
N GLY A 258 0.75 -4.84 -13.48
CA GLY A 258 -0.36 -4.91 -14.41
C GLY A 258 -0.27 -6.11 -15.33
N LEU A 259 -1.43 -6.59 -15.77
CA LEU A 259 -1.54 -7.61 -16.78
C LEU A 259 -2.74 -7.34 -17.70
N PRO A 260 -2.63 -7.68 -19.00
CA PRO A 260 -3.75 -7.55 -19.93
C PRO A 260 -4.87 -8.53 -19.55
N ILE A 261 -6.12 -8.06 -19.59
CA ILE A 261 -7.32 -8.85 -19.31
C ILE A 261 -8.08 -9.09 -20.61
N ARG A 262 -8.53 -10.32 -20.78
CA ARG A 262 -9.36 -10.77 -21.90
C ARG A 262 -10.72 -11.23 -21.39
N PRO A 263 -11.75 -11.36 -22.27
CA PRO A 263 -13.10 -11.77 -21.85
C PRO A 263 -13.17 -13.14 -21.17
N GLU A 264 -12.27 -14.06 -21.53
CA GLU A 264 -12.17 -15.38 -20.90
C GLU A 264 -11.58 -15.34 -19.48
N PHE A 265 -11.00 -14.22 -19.05
CA PHE A 265 -10.43 -14.07 -17.70
C PHE A 265 -11.51 -13.68 -16.69
N ALA A 266 -11.43 -14.30 -15.53
CA ALA A 266 -12.20 -13.88 -14.35
C ALA A 266 -11.25 -13.29 -13.32
N VAL A 267 -11.59 -12.11 -12.83
CA VAL A 267 -10.90 -11.46 -11.72
C VAL A 267 -11.76 -11.59 -10.48
N GLU A 268 -11.21 -12.24 -9.45
CA GLU A 268 -11.87 -12.40 -8.16
C GLU A 268 -11.08 -11.61 -7.09
N ILE A 269 -11.79 -10.79 -6.35
CA ILE A 269 -11.20 -9.93 -5.32
C ILE A 269 -11.90 -10.23 -4.00
N ARG A 270 -11.10 -10.49 -2.97
CA ARG A 270 -11.57 -10.76 -1.60
C ARG A 270 -10.59 -10.17 -0.57
N PRO A 271 -10.97 -10.05 0.70
CA PRO A 271 -10.01 -9.67 1.72
C PRO A 271 -8.88 -10.70 1.79
N ALA A 272 -7.65 -10.23 1.95
CA ALA A 272 -6.53 -11.11 2.22
C ALA A 272 -6.66 -11.74 3.62
N ALA A 273 -6.10 -12.94 3.80
CA ALA A 273 -6.14 -13.67 5.06
C ALA A 273 -5.54 -12.90 6.25
N SER A 274 -4.67 -11.93 5.97
CA SER A 274 -4.01 -11.13 7.02
C SER A 274 -3.88 -9.67 6.60
N PRO A 275 -4.14 -8.73 7.53
CA PRO A 275 -3.93 -7.30 7.30
C PRO A 275 -2.44 -6.95 7.29
N VAL A 276 -2.12 -5.75 6.82
CA VAL A 276 -0.80 -5.13 6.99
C VAL A 276 -0.80 -4.30 8.28
N THR A 277 0.29 -4.34 9.03
CA THR A 277 0.50 -3.49 10.21
C THR A 277 1.36 -2.28 9.82
N LEU A 278 0.82 -1.08 9.92
CA LEU A 278 1.57 0.16 9.78
C LEU A 278 1.89 0.73 11.16
N LEU A 279 3.13 1.24 11.34
CA LEU A 279 3.49 1.99 12.53
C LEU A 279 3.16 3.47 12.34
N ARG A 280 2.48 4.03 13.35
CA ARG A 280 2.12 5.44 13.42
C ARG A 280 2.60 6.04 14.71
N PRO A 281 3.09 7.29 14.73
CA PRO A 281 3.35 7.98 15.97
C PRO A 281 2.06 8.10 16.80
N PRO A 282 2.14 8.07 18.14
CA PRO A 282 0.95 8.10 19.00
C PRO A 282 0.03 9.31 18.74
N GLU A 283 0.60 10.44 18.37
CA GLU A 283 -0.11 11.69 18.07
C GLU A 283 -0.72 11.74 16.64
N ALA A 284 -0.51 10.71 15.80
CA ALA A 284 -1.05 10.71 14.45
C ALA A 284 -2.58 10.72 14.45
N ASP A 285 -3.15 11.70 13.76
CA ASP A 285 -4.58 11.88 13.59
C ASP A 285 -4.94 11.75 12.10
N HIS A 286 -5.85 10.83 11.79
CA HIS A 286 -6.29 10.57 10.43
C HIS A 286 -7.03 11.77 9.83
N PHE A 287 -7.94 12.38 10.59
CA PHE A 287 -8.77 13.48 10.09
C PHE A 287 -7.96 14.75 9.89
N ARG A 288 -7.03 15.04 10.80
CA ARG A 288 -6.09 16.14 10.62
C ARG A 288 -5.23 15.97 9.36
N ASN A 289 -4.67 14.76 9.16
CA ASN A 289 -3.88 14.46 7.95
C ASN A 289 -4.74 14.60 6.68
N LEU A 290 -6.01 14.16 6.73
CA LEU A 290 -6.95 14.28 5.63
C LEU A 290 -7.25 15.75 5.30
N ALA A 291 -7.57 16.56 6.31
CA ALA A 291 -7.85 17.99 6.17
C ALA A 291 -6.65 18.74 5.57
N GLU A 292 -5.43 18.50 6.09
CA GLU A 292 -4.20 19.09 5.57
C GLU A 292 -3.93 18.71 4.10
N LYS A 293 -4.21 17.46 3.72
CA LYS A 293 -3.95 16.96 2.35
C LYS A 293 -4.98 17.42 1.33
N LEU A 294 -6.21 17.59 1.73
CA LEU A 294 -7.31 18.00 0.86
C LEU A 294 -7.61 19.51 0.96
N ASN A 295 -6.80 20.25 1.73
CA ASN A 295 -6.98 21.67 1.98
C ASN A 295 -8.40 21.99 2.50
N TRP A 296 -8.92 21.16 3.41
CA TRP A 296 -10.22 21.40 4.02
C TRP A 296 -10.13 22.51 5.07
N GLY A 297 -10.91 23.57 4.89
CA GLY A 297 -10.98 24.69 5.84
C GLY A 297 -9.87 25.74 5.69
N THR A 298 -9.17 25.77 4.55
CA THR A 298 -8.25 26.85 4.14
C THR A 298 -8.84 27.70 3.04
#